data_7b4c59dd0d5d0299f81d76867993f1d7
#
_entry.id   7b4c59dd0d5d0299f81d76867993f1d7
#
_cell.length_a   1.000
_cell.length_b   1.000
_cell.length_c   1.000
_cell.angle_alpha   90.00
_cell.angle_beta   90.00
_cell.angle_gamma   90.00
#
_symmetry.space_group_name_H-M   'P 1'
#
loop_
_entity.id
_entity.type
_entity.pdbx_description
1 polymer ?
#
loop_
_entity_poly.entity_id
_entity_poly.type
_entity_poly.pdbx_seq_one_letter_code
_entity_poly.pdbx_strand_id
1 'polypeptide(L)'
;MQRLILMRHAKTEPWTEGVDDHARALTPVGHEAAAAMAVALKTEGWVPERAVVSTARRTRETWVHLSAVFENCEMILEEDLYLAGERGVSDLIADHDGARTLIIISHNPGLHDLSLSLLRAAGSHDHQAAIRIASKLPTGAAVLFEADEDGAFVPAHFRLRNFIKPKDVLNL
;
A
#
# COMPACT_ATOMS: atom_id res chain seq x y z
N MET A 1 -12.53 -6.33 9.03
CA MET A 1 -11.91 -5.27 8.18
C MET A 1 -12.90 -4.80 7.13
N GLN A 2 -13.01 -3.47 6.92
CA GLN A 2 -13.87 -2.88 5.89
C GLN A 2 -13.07 -2.19 4.78
N ARG A 3 -11.87 -1.64 5.13
CA ARG A 3 -11.02 -0.88 4.19
C ARG A 3 -9.62 -1.43 4.14
N LEU A 4 -9.09 -1.59 2.94
CA LEU A 4 -7.75 -2.07 2.67
C LEU A 4 -7.00 -1.09 1.78
N ILE A 5 -5.84 -0.64 2.24
CA ILE A 5 -4.90 0.20 1.50
C ILE A 5 -3.70 -0.66 1.13
N LEU A 6 -3.45 -0.89 -0.15
CA LEU A 6 -2.23 -1.51 -0.65
C LEU A 6 -1.30 -0.41 -1.17
N MET A 7 -0.22 -0.15 -0.45
CA MET A 7 0.72 0.92 -0.79
C MET A 7 2.10 0.37 -1.11
N ARG A 8 2.59 0.65 -2.31
CA ARG A 8 3.98 0.36 -2.65
C ARG A 8 4.90 1.39 -2.02
N HIS A 9 6.07 0.95 -1.49
CA HIS A 9 7.09 1.88 -0.99
C HIS A 9 7.37 3.02 -1.99
N ALA A 10 7.77 4.18 -1.49
CA ALA A 10 8.10 5.35 -2.30
C ALA A 10 9.42 5.15 -3.09
N LYS A 11 9.80 6.13 -3.92
CA LYS A 11 10.95 6.03 -4.83
C LYS A 11 12.25 5.85 -4.06
N THR A 12 13.03 4.82 -4.46
CA THR A 12 14.29 4.44 -3.82
C THR A 12 15.50 4.85 -4.63
N GLU A 13 16.66 4.94 -3.98
CA GLU A 13 17.95 5.00 -4.63
C GLU A 13 18.11 3.81 -5.59
N PRO A 14 18.83 4.00 -6.71
CA PRO A 14 19.15 2.91 -7.64
C PRO A 14 19.84 1.75 -6.90
N TRP A 15 19.67 0.53 -7.40
CA TRP A 15 20.49 -0.57 -6.95
C TRP A 15 21.94 -0.33 -7.36
N THR A 16 22.85 -0.57 -6.43
CA THR A 16 24.31 -0.46 -6.66
C THR A 16 24.95 -1.77 -6.24
N GLU A 17 25.92 -2.25 -7.01
CA GLU A 17 26.66 -3.47 -6.70
C GLU A 17 27.31 -3.37 -5.30
N GLY A 18 27.22 -4.42 -4.51
CA GLY A 18 27.72 -4.48 -3.13
C GLY A 18 26.82 -3.85 -2.08
N VAL A 19 25.70 -3.25 -2.46
CA VAL A 19 24.68 -2.76 -1.50
C VAL A 19 23.54 -3.78 -1.39
N ASP A 20 23.23 -4.14 -0.15
CA ASP A 20 22.08 -5.00 0.15
C ASP A 20 20.78 -4.33 -0.29
N ASP A 21 19.99 -5.02 -1.13
CA ASP A 21 18.70 -4.50 -1.61
C ASP A 21 17.75 -4.14 -0.46
N HIS A 22 17.77 -4.92 0.62
CA HIS A 22 16.96 -4.65 1.81
C HIS A 22 17.32 -3.31 2.47
N ALA A 23 18.60 -2.89 2.40
CA ALA A 23 19.11 -1.66 3.00
C ALA A 23 18.92 -0.40 2.11
N ARG A 24 18.37 -0.52 0.89
CA ARG A 24 18.18 0.63 -0.02
C ARG A 24 17.22 1.66 0.57
N ALA A 25 17.69 2.91 0.63
CA ALA A 25 16.94 4.07 1.15
C ALA A 25 15.98 4.67 0.13
N LEU A 26 15.07 5.53 0.59
CA LEU A 26 14.33 6.43 -0.29
C LEU A 26 15.23 7.52 -0.87
N THR A 27 14.90 7.99 -2.06
CA THR A 27 15.46 9.25 -2.61
C THR A 27 14.78 10.46 -1.95
N PRO A 28 15.35 11.69 -2.05
CA PRO A 28 14.66 12.92 -1.62
C PRO A 28 13.24 13.04 -2.20
N VAL A 29 13.07 12.76 -3.49
CA VAL A 29 11.75 12.74 -4.15
C VAL A 29 10.84 11.63 -3.57
N GLY A 30 11.42 10.51 -3.14
CA GLY A 30 10.68 9.43 -2.45
C GLY A 30 10.14 9.89 -1.10
N HIS A 31 10.91 10.61 -0.32
CA HIS A 31 10.48 11.21 0.96
C HIS A 31 9.34 12.21 0.75
N GLU A 32 9.45 13.12 -0.21
CA GLU A 32 8.41 14.09 -0.56
C GLU A 32 7.12 13.39 -1.00
N ALA A 33 7.25 12.37 -1.86
CA ALA A 33 6.12 11.58 -2.34
C ALA A 33 5.39 10.86 -1.21
N ALA A 34 6.12 10.25 -0.26
CA ALA A 34 5.52 9.56 0.88
C ALA A 34 4.74 10.53 1.79
N ALA A 35 5.31 11.72 2.06
CA ALA A 35 4.64 12.75 2.84
C ALA A 35 3.35 13.26 2.16
N ALA A 36 3.40 13.54 0.85
CA ALA A 36 2.24 13.98 0.09
C ALA A 36 1.13 12.92 0.05
N MET A 37 1.51 11.65 -0.11
CA MET A 37 0.56 10.53 -0.10
C MET A 37 -0.12 10.34 1.26
N ALA A 38 0.59 10.55 2.37
CA ALA A 38 0.00 10.52 3.71
C ALA A 38 -1.12 11.56 3.85
N VAL A 39 -0.86 12.79 3.40
CA VAL A 39 -1.85 13.88 3.41
C VAL A 39 -3.04 13.55 2.49
N ALA A 40 -2.77 13.03 1.29
CA ALA A 40 -3.81 12.65 0.34
C ALA A 40 -4.74 11.56 0.90
N LEU A 41 -4.19 10.50 1.50
CA LEU A 41 -4.97 9.45 2.14
C LEU A 41 -5.86 10.00 3.26
N LYS A 42 -5.34 10.90 4.10
CA LYS A 42 -6.12 11.56 5.17
C LYS A 42 -7.24 12.42 4.61
N THR A 43 -6.95 13.20 3.56
CA THR A 43 -7.94 14.07 2.90
C THR A 43 -9.09 13.29 2.27
N GLU A 44 -8.77 12.13 1.68
CA GLU A 44 -9.75 11.17 1.14
C GLU A 44 -10.51 10.38 2.24
N GLY A 45 -10.21 10.61 3.52
CA GLY A 45 -10.83 9.92 4.65
C GLY A 45 -10.34 8.47 4.84
N TRP A 46 -9.19 8.11 4.26
CA TRP A 46 -8.57 6.79 4.41
C TRP A 46 -7.53 6.80 5.53
N VAL A 47 -8.02 6.72 6.77
CA VAL A 47 -7.20 6.75 8.00
C VAL A 47 -7.02 5.31 8.49
N PRO A 48 -5.81 4.74 8.38
CA PRO A 48 -5.56 3.38 8.84
C PRO A 48 -5.52 3.32 10.38
N GLU A 49 -6.08 2.25 10.94
CA GLU A 49 -5.96 1.90 12.36
C GLU A 49 -4.76 0.98 12.61
N ARG A 50 -4.41 0.18 11.59
CA ARG A 50 -3.24 -0.73 11.62
C ARG A 50 -2.46 -0.63 10.33
N ALA A 51 -1.13 -0.61 10.46
CA ALA A 51 -0.17 -0.67 9.37
C ALA A 51 0.70 -1.93 9.49
N VAL A 52 0.72 -2.76 8.47
CA VAL A 52 1.64 -3.89 8.34
C VAL A 52 2.69 -3.50 7.30
N VAL A 53 3.93 -3.42 7.73
CA VAL A 53 5.02 -2.80 6.98
C VAL A 53 6.16 -3.81 6.80
N SER A 54 6.62 -4.01 5.56
CA SER A 54 7.80 -4.83 5.27
C SER A 54 9.03 -4.27 5.99
N THR A 55 9.92 -5.16 6.44
CA THR A 55 11.14 -4.80 7.18
C THR A 55 12.19 -4.07 6.34
N ALA A 56 12.09 -4.02 5.01
CA ALA A 56 13.03 -3.29 4.17
C ALA A 56 13.10 -1.81 4.53
N ARG A 57 14.29 -1.20 4.40
CA ARG A 57 14.51 0.20 4.77
C ARG A 57 13.54 1.15 4.06
N ARG A 58 13.32 0.98 2.76
CA ARG A 58 12.45 1.82 1.93
C ARG A 58 10.97 1.80 2.35
N THR A 59 10.45 0.67 2.83
CA THR A 59 9.08 0.55 3.35
C THR A 59 8.95 1.22 4.72
N ARG A 60 9.94 1.02 5.59
CA ARG A 60 10.00 1.69 6.90
C ARG A 60 10.13 3.21 6.75
N GLU A 61 10.98 3.70 5.85
CA GLU A 61 11.12 5.14 5.57
C GLU A 61 9.83 5.72 4.97
N THR A 62 9.12 4.96 4.11
CA THR A 62 7.79 5.36 3.63
C THR A 62 6.81 5.51 4.81
N TRP A 63 6.77 4.53 5.72
CA TRP A 63 5.90 4.56 6.90
C TRP A 63 6.20 5.73 7.84
N VAL A 64 7.46 6.13 8.03
CA VAL A 64 7.83 7.29 8.85
C VAL A 64 7.06 8.54 8.46
N HIS A 65 6.84 8.78 7.17
CA HIS A 65 6.05 9.93 6.71
C HIS A 65 4.54 9.76 6.96
N LEU A 66 4.03 8.53 6.83
CA LEU A 66 2.63 8.24 7.09
C LEU A 66 2.33 8.34 8.59
N SER A 67 3.20 7.85 9.46
CA SER A 67 3.02 7.87 10.91
C SER A 67 2.94 9.28 11.48
N ALA A 68 3.59 10.27 10.86
CA ALA A 68 3.48 11.67 11.24
C ALA A 68 2.06 12.25 11.01
N VAL A 69 1.25 11.60 10.17
CA VAL A 69 -0.13 11.99 9.86
C VAL A 69 -1.15 11.09 10.57
N PHE A 70 -0.79 9.82 10.81
CA PHE A 70 -1.62 8.76 11.40
C PHE A 70 -1.10 8.36 12.78
N GLU A 71 -1.05 9.29 13.72
CA GLU A 71 -0.43 9.14 15.05
C GLU A 71 -0.99 7.98 15.90
N ASN A 72 -2.26 7.60 15.69
CA ASN A 72 -2.91 6.52 16.45
C ASN A 72 -2.92 5.18 15.69
N CYS A 73 -2.19 5.06 14.60
CA CYS A 73 -2.12 3.83 13.82
C CYS A 73 -1.11 2.85 14.46
N GLU A 74 -1.56 1.66 14.81
CA GLU A 74 -0.70 0.57 15.27
C GLU A 74 0.20 0.10 14.12
N MET A 75 1.52 0.08 14.31
CA MET A 75 2.46 -0.40 13.29
C MET A 75 3.06 -1.75 13.67
N ILE A 76 3.01 -2.69 12.74
CA ILE A 76 3.59 -4.03 12.82
C ILE A 76 4.61 -4.18 11.70
N LEU A 77 5.84 -4.58 12.03
CA LEU A 77 6.87 -4.93 11.07
C LEU A 77 6.77 -6.41 10.74
N GLU A 78 6.66 -6.73 9.43
CA GLU A 78 6.57 -8.09 8.93
C GLU A 78 7.71 -8.41 7.95
N GLU A 79 8.54 -9.38 8.32
CA GLU A 79 9.65 -9.84 7.48
C GLU A 79 9.12 -10.58 6.24
N ASP A 80 8.07 -11.36 6.40
CA ASP A 80 7.46 -12.15 5.34
C ASP A 80 6.82 -11.30 4.22
N LEU A 81 6.63 -9.99 4.44
CA LEU A 81 6.27 -9.04 3.39
C LEU A 81 7.43 -8.71 2.43
N TYR A 82 8.69 -8.95 2.84
CA TYR A 82 9.82 -8.68 1.98
C TYR A 82 9.87 -9.70 0.84
N LEU A 83 9.77 -9.21 -0.40
CA LEU A 83 9.68 -10.03 -1.62
C LEU A 83 8.50 -11.02 -1.65
N ALA A 84 7.48 -10.83 -0.85
CA ALA A 84 6.27 -11.63 -0.87
C ALA A 84 5.60 -11.58 -2.25
N GLY A 85 5.13 -12.74 -2.71
CA GLY A 85 4.20 -12.82 -3.84
C GLY A 85 2.76 -12.53 -3.40
N GLU A 86 1.83 -12.55 -4.36
CA GLU A 86 0.40 -12.28 -4.14
C GLU A 86 -0.18 -13.05 -2.94
N ARG A 87 0.06 -14.36 -2.90
CA ARG A 87 -0.48 -15.22 -1.84
C ARG A 87 0.05 -14.85 -0.46
N GLY A 88 1.35 -14.63 -0.32
CA GLY A 88 1.96 -14.25 0.96
C GLY A 88 1.39 -12.92 1.48
N VAL A 89 1.20 -11.93 0.60
CA VAL A 89 0.56 -10.66 0.99
C VAL A 89 -0.90 -10.88 1.40
N SER A 90 -1.64 -11.73 0.67
CA SER A 90 -3.04 -12.05 0.98
C SER A 90 -3.21 -12.76 2.33
N ASP A 91 -2.33 -13.73 2.62
CA ASP A 91 -2.34 -14.48 3.88
C ASP A 91 -2.05 -13.52 5.07
N LEU A 92 -1.06 -12.63 4.94
CA LEU A 92 -0.77 -11.60 5.96
C LEU A 92 -1.91 -10.60 6.17
N ILE A 93 -2.65 -10.24 5.11
CA ILE A 93 -3.85 -9.40 5.27
C ILE A 93 -4.89 -10.13 6.12
N ALA A 94 -5.11 -11.42 5.89
CA ALA A 94 -6.07 -12.22 6.65
C ALA A 94 -5.65 -12.36 8.13
N ASP A 95 -4.34 -12.51 8.40
CA ASP A 95 -3.81 -12.58 9.78
C ASP A 95 -3.97 -11.26 10.55
N HIS A 96 -4.08 -10.13 9.86
CA HIS A 96 -4.18 -8.79 10.44
C HIS A 96 -5.53 -8.10 10.22
N ASP A 97 -6.56 -8.79 9.80
CA ASP A 97 -7.87 -8.23 9.40
C ASP A 97 -8.76 -7.72 10.57
N GLY A 98 -8.25 -7.78 11.80
CA GLY A 98 -8.94 -7.28 12.99
C GLY A 98 -9.11 -5.75 13.07
N ALA A 99 -8.39 -4.98 12.26
CA ALA A 99 -8.56 -3.53 12.14
C ALA A 99 -9.63 -3.19 11.09
N ARG A 100 -10.44 -2.15 11.32
CA ARG A 100 -11.44 -1.72 10.33
C ARG A 100 -10.80 -1.18 9.06
N THR A 101 -9.71 -0.41 9.20
CA THR A 101 -8.91 0.08 8.08
C THR A 101 -7.47 -0.38 8.23
N LEU A 102 -7.02 -1.24 7.32
CA LEU A 102 -5.68 -1.80 7.27
C LEU A 102 -4.88 -1.18 6.13
N ILE A 103 -3.62 -0.83 6.38
CA ILE A 103 -2.66 -0.48 5.32
C ILE A 103 -1.52 -1.50 5.28
N ILE A 104 -1.22 -2.00 4.09
CA ILE A 104 -0.04 -2.82 3.80
C ILE A 104 0.96 -1.98 3.02
N ILE A 105 2.20 -1.85 3.53
CA ILE A 105 3.30 -1.17 2.84
C ILE A 105 4.35 -2.19 2.46
N SER A 106 4.44 -2.49 1.16
CA SER A 106 5.28 -3.58 0.65
C SER A 106 5.81 -3.29 -0.76
N HIS A 107 5.99 -4.32 -1.57
CA HIS A 107 6.73 -4.31 -2.83
C HIS A 107 5.92 -4.93 -3.98
N ASN A 108 6.29 -4.60 -5.22
CA ASN A 108 5.90 -5.39 -6.39
C ASN A 108 6.84 -6.61 -6.53
N PRO A 109 6.41 -7.72 -7.16
CA PRO A 109 5.14 -7.86 -7.86
C PRO A 109 3.93 -8.14 -6.94
N GLY A 110 4.13 -8.64 -5.72
CA GLY A 110 3.06 -9.15 -4.86
C GLY A 110 1.89 -8.19 -4.66
N LEU A 111 2.15 -6.90 -4.37
CA LEU A 111 1.08 -5.90 -4.23
C LEU A 111 0.30 -5.67 -5.54
N HIS A 112 1.00 -5.62 -6.67
CA HIS A 112 0.36 -5.41 -7.97
C HIS A 112 -0.50 -6.60 -8.35
N ASP A 113 0.04 -7.82 -8.22
CA ASP A 113 -0.66 -9.05 -8.53
C ASP A 113 -1.90 -9.23 -7.66
N LEU A 114 -1.80 -8.96 -6.35
CA LEU A 114 -2.94 -8.98 -5.44
C LEU A 114 -3.99 -7.93 -5.82
N SER A 115 -3.56 -6.70 -6.17
CA SER A 115 -4.49 -5.66 -6.60
C SER A 115 -5.29 -6.08 -7.84
N LEU A 116 -4.65 -6.76 -8.79
CA LEU A 116 -5.32 -7.30 -9.99
C LEU A 116 -6.25 -8.46 -9.65
N SER A 117 -5.88 -9.31 -8.68
CA SER A 117 -6.73 -10.42 -8.24
C SER A 117 -7.98 -9.93 -7.52
N LEU A 118 -7.87 -8.96 -6.61
CA LEU A 118 -9.02 -8.33 -5.96
C LEU A 118 -9.94 -7.65 -6.99
N LEU A 119 -9.34 -6.95 -7.95
CA LEU A 119 -10.10 -6.31 -9.02
C LEU A 119 -10.89 -7.32 -9.87
N ARG A 120 -10.30 -8.50 -10.18
CA ARG A 120 -11.00 -9.58 -10.87
C ARG A 120 -12.10 -10.22 -10.02
N ALA A 121 -11.88 -10.33 -8.70
CA ALA A 121 -12.81 -11.00 -7.79
C ALA A 121 -14.06 -10.17 -7.50
N ALA A 122 -13.92 -8.86 -7.29
CA ALA A 122 -15.01 -7.99 -6.82
C ALA A 122 -15.34 -6.81 -7.76
N GLY A 123 -14.47 -6.53 -8.72
CA GLY A 123 -14.67 -5.39 -9.65
C GLY A 123 -14.25 -4.04 -9.07
N SER A 124 -14.80 -2.97 -9.64
CA SER A 124 -14.44 -1.59 -9.30
C SER A 124 -15.65 -0.66 -9.31
N HIS A 125 -15.66 0.30 -8.41
CA HIS A 125 -16.54 1.46 -8.46
C HIS A 125 -15.97 2.59 -9.37
N ASP A 126 -14.65 2.57 -9.61
CA ASP A 126 -13.95 3.50 -10.52
C ASP A 126 -13.31 2.72 -11.68
N HIS A 127 -13.97 2.74 -12.83
CA HIS A 127 -13.50 2.05 -14.02
C HIS A 127 -12.16 2.61 -14.55
N GLN A 128 -11.94 3.91 -14.43
CA GLN A 128 -10.70 4.55 -14.87
C GLN A 128 -9.53 4.15 -13.94
N ALA A 129 -9.76 4.07 -12.62
CA ALA A 129 -8.77 3.57 -11.68
C ALA A 129 -8.40 2.11 -12.00
N ALA A 130 -9.38 1.26 -12.32
CA ALA A 130 -9.14 -0.12 -12.70
C ALA A 130 -8.21 -0.24 -13.92
N ILE A 131 -8.44 0.54 -14.97
CA ILE A 131 -7.58 0.57 -16.17
C ILE A 131 -6.15 1.02 -15.81
N ARG A 132 -6.02 2.04 -14.96
CA ARG A 132 -4.71 2.57 -14.56
C ARG A 132 -3.90 1.55 -13.74
N ILE A 133 -4.54 0.82 -12.81
CA ILE A 133 -3.89 -0.25 -12.05
C ILE A 133 -3.46 -1.38 -12.96
N ALA A 134 -4.30 -1.80 -13.91
CA ALA A 134 -3.99 -2.89 -14.81
C ALA A 134 -2.68 -2.66 -15.59
N SER A 135 -2.34 -1.40 -15.85
CA SER A 135 -1.10 -1.06 -16.55
C SER A 135 0.13 -1.06 -15.64
N LYS A 136 0.04 -0.53 -14.41
CA LYS A 136 1.20 -0.37 -13.51
C LYS A 136 0.80 0.07 -12.09
N LEU A 137 1.48 -0.50 -11.09
CA LEU A 137 1.52 0.03 -9.72
C LEU A 137 2.89 0.69 -9.45
N PRO A 138 3.02 2.03 -9.62
CA PRO A 138 4.29 2.73 -9.44
C PRO A 138 4.68 2.87 -7.97
N THR A 139 5.95 3.23 -7.70
CA THR A 139 6.45 3.52 -6.34
C THR A 139 5.66 4.66 -5.71
N GLY A 140 5.34 4.52 -4.43
CA GLY A 140 4.55 5.47 -3.65
C GLY A 140 3.05 5.44 -3.92
N ALA A 141 2.57 4.68 -4.91
CA ALA A 141 1.14 4.59 -5.20
C ALA A 141 0.38 3.76 -4.16
N ALA A 142 -0.86 4.14 -3.91
CA ALA A 142 -1.81 3.45 -3.04
C ALA A 142 -3.06 3.02 -3.81
N VAL A 143 -3.47 1.77 -3.62
CA VAL A 143 -4.71 1.20 -4.13
C VAL A 143 -5.68 1.05 -2.97
N LEU A 144 -6.89 1.58 -3.13
CA LEU A 144 -7.88 1.66 -2.07
C LEU A 144 -9.05 0.72 -2.38
N PHE A 145 -9.21 -0.30 -1.53
CA PHE A 145 -10.29 -1.26 -1.63
C PHE A 145 -11.23 -1.15 -0.43
N GLU A 146 -12.51 -1.36 -0.64
CA GLU A 146 -13.53 -1.30 0.39
C GLU A 146 -14.55 -2.43 0.22
N ALA A 147 -14.90 -3.07 1.34
CA ALA A 147 -16.00 -4.01 1.45
C ALA A 147 -17.29 -3.28 1.90
N ASP A 148 -18.45 -3.80 1.50
CA ASP A 148 -19.75 -3.22 1.86
C ASP A 148 -20.01 -3.35 3.38
N GLU A 149 -19.48 -4.41 4.01
CA GLU A 149 -19.64 -4.70 5.45
C GLU A 149 -18.26 -4.94 6.09
N ASP A 150 -18.17 -4.65 7.40
CA ASP A 150 -16.99 -4.99 8.20
C ASP A 150 -16.99 -6.50 8.52
N GLY A 151 -15.83 -7.14 8.39
CA GLY A 151 -15.69 -8.58 8.61
C GLY A 151 -14.32 -9.13 8.30
N ALA A 152 -14.23 -10.44 8.17
CA ALA A 152 -12.99 -11.12 7.75
C ALA A 152 -12.59 -10.72 6.33
N PHE A 153 -11.30 -10.83 6.05
CA PHE A 153 -10.79 -10.56 4.69
C PHE A 153 -11.25 -11.65 3.71
N VAL A 154 -12.20 -11.29 2.85
CA VAL A 154 -12.68 -12.12 1.75
C VAL A 154 -12.46 -11.35 0.45
N PRO A 155 -11.53 -11.77 -0.43
CA PRO A 155 -11.16 -11.03 -1.65
C PRO A 155 -12.35 -10.58 -2.51
N ALA A 156 -13.38 -11.42 -2.65
CA ALA A 156 -14.57 -11.12 -3.44
C ALA A 156 -15.46 -9.99 -2.87
N HIS A 157 -15.21 -9.54 -1.65
CA HIS A 157 -15.95 -8.44 -1.03
C HIS A 157 -15.27 -7.07 -1.22
N PHE A 158 -13.98 -7.04 -1.59
CA PHE A 158 -13.17 -5.81 -1.64
C PHE A 158 -13.16 -5.19 -3.04
N ARG A 159 -14.04 -4.22 -3.28
CA ARG A 159 -14.11 -3.48 -4.54
C ARG A 159 -13.16 -2.30 -4.56
N LEU A 160 -12.52 -2.07 -5.70
CA LEU A 160 -11.68 -0.91 -5.91
C LEU A 160 -12.49 0.39 -5.79
N ARG A 161 -12.06 1.29 -4.90
CA ARG A 161 -12.63 2.63 -4.71
C ARG A 161 -11.82 3.70 -5.41
N ASN A 162 -10.48 3.67 -5.25
CA ASN A 162 -9.61 4.67 -5.84
C ASN A 162 -8.19 4.11 -6.05
N PHE A 163 -7.42 4.81 -6.87
CA PHE A 163 -6.01 4.56 -7.11
C PHE A 163 -5.27 5.90 -7.16
N ILE A 164 -4.47 6.19 -6.13
CA ILE A 164 -3.76 7.44 -5.94
C ILE A 164 -2.28 7.22 -6.25
N LYS A 165 -1.68 8.09 -7.05
CA LYS A 165 -0.25 8.09 -7.37
C LYS A 165 0.39 9.38 -6.90
N PRO A 166 1.70 9.37 -6.53
CA PRO A 166 2.40 10.58 -6.12
C PRO A 166 2.27 11.75 -7.12
N LYS A 167 2.34 11.46 -8.43
CA LYS A 167 2.19 12.49 -9.46
C LYS A 167 0.81 13.16 -9.48
N ASP A 168 -0.22 12.47 -9.01
CA ASP A 168 -1.58 13.00 -8.98
C ASP A 168 -1.76 14.01 -7.82
N VAL A 169 -0.91 13.92 -6.78
CA VAL A 169 -0.97 14.77 -5.57
C VAL A 169 0.15 15.81 -5.48
N LEU A 170 1.26 15.60 -6.16
CA LEU A 170 2.40 16.53 -6.22
C LEU A 170 2.31 17.52 -7.40
N ASN A 171 1.29 17.42 -8.27
CA ASN A 171 1.16 18.20 -9.51
C ASN A 171 2.41 18.09 -10.42
N LEU A 172 3.01 16.88 -10.53
CA LEU A 172 4.19 16.57 -11.34
C LEU A 172 3.81 16.01 -12.71
#